data_04db03609460b0578350edb46bd1416c
#
_entry.id   04db03609460b0578350edb46bd1416c
#
_cell.length_a   1.000
_cell.length_b   1.000
_cell.length_c   1.000
_cell.angle_alpha   90.00
_cell.angle_beta   90.00
_cell.angle_gamma   90.00
#
_symmetry.space_group_name_H-M   'P 1'
#
loop_
_entity.id
_entity.type
_entity.pdbx_description
1 polymer ?
#
loop_
_entity_poly.entity_id
_entity_poly.type
_entity_poly.pdbx_seq_one_letter_code
_entity_poly.pdbx_strand_id
1 'polypeptide(L)'
;MEQKTVHIGDMPIANDKPFTLFAGMNVLESRDLAMQICEHYVKVTEKLGIPYVFKASFDKANRSSVHSYRGPGMEEGLKIFQELKDTFGVKIITDIHTEAQAQPVADVVDVIQLPAFLARQTDLVEAMAKTGAVINVKKPQFMSPDQVGNIVDKFAECGNDNIILCERGSCMGYDNLVVDMLGFGVM
;
A
#
# COMPACT_ATOMS: atom_id res chain seq x y z
N MET A 1 21.37 10.56 -4.16
CA MET A 1 20.22 10.67 -5.09
C MET A 1 19.41 11.89 -4.69
N GLU A 2 18.85 12.59 -5.65
CA GLU A 2 17.94 13.69 -5.38
C GLU A 2 16.64 13.13 -4.82
N GLN A 3 16.12 13.71 -3.72
CA GLN A 3 14.89 13.27 -3.07
C GLN A 3 13.69 13.57 -3.97
N LYS A 4 12.97 12.54 -4.41
CA LYS A 4 11.75 12.70 -5.18
C LYS A 4 10.55 12.86 -4.25
N THR A 5 9.69 13.86 -4.53
CA THR A 5 8.38 13.98 -3.88
C THR A 5 7.34 13.19 -4.68
N VAL A 6 6.63 12.29 -4.01
CA VAL A 6 5.48 11.56 -4.56
C VAL A 6 4.20 12.27 -4.16
N HIS A 7 3.25 12.40 -5.06
CA HIS A 7 1.98 13.08 -4.79
C HIS A 7 0.80 12.10 -4.81
N ILE A 8 0.08 12.00 -3.69
CA ILE A 8 -1.22 11.32 -3.62
C ILE A 8 -2.30 12.38 -3.76
N GLY A 9 -2.69 12.67 -5.02
CA GLY A 9 -3.52 13.85 -5.30
C GLY A 9 -2.79 15.14 -4.91
N ASP A 10 -3.38 15.88 -3.98
CA ASP A 10 -2.83 17.13 -3.43
C ASP A 10 -1.85 16.93 -2.26
N MET A 11 -1.68 15.69 -1.78
CA MET A 11 -0.84 15.35 -0.63
C MET A 11 0.59 15.01 -1.06
N PRO A 12 1.61 15.84 -0.76
CA PRO A 12 3.00 15.54 -1.07
C PRO A 12 3.61 14.65 0.01
N ILE A 13 4.30 13.58 -0.43
CA ILE A 13 5.02 12.63 0.43
C ILE A 13 6.50 12.61 0.03
N ALA A 14 7.38 12.87 1.00
CA ALA A 14 8.84 12.79 0.82
C ALA A 14 9.52 12.60 2.18
N ASN A 15 10.77 12.13 2.19
CA ASN A 15 11.52 11.85 3.42
C ASN A 15 11.90 13.13 4.20
N ASP A 16 11.87 14.30 3.56
CA ASP A 16 12.14 15.61 4.16
C ASP A 16 10.88 16.33 4.68
N LYS A 17 9.71 15.68 4.59
CA LYS A 17 8.42 16.21 5.04
C LYS A 17 7.94 15.53 6.32
N PRO A 18 6.99 16.14 7.05
CA PRO A 18 6.30 15.45 8.12
C PRO A 18 5.72 14.12 7.65
N PHE A 19 5.72 13.11 8.54
CA PHE A 19 5.22 11.79 8.17
C PHE A 19 3.74 11.82 7.81
N THR A 20 3.35 10.96 6.86
CA THR A 20 1.97 10.69 6.49
C THR A 20 1.56 9.36 7.11
N LEU A 21 0.41 9.31 7.76
CA LEU A 21 -0.11 8.09 8.39
C LEU A 21 -0.92 7.26 7.40
N PHE A 22 -0.46 6.04 7.09
CA PHE A 22 -1.21 5.02 6.38
C PHE A 22 -1.75 4.02 7.39
N ALA A 23 -3.02 4.13 7.77
CA ALA A 23 -3.62 3.33 8.84
C ALA A 23 -5.10 3.03 8.59
N GLY A 24 -5.62 2.01 9.25
CA GLY A 24 -7.01 1.58 9.10
C GLY A 24 -7.22 0.15 9.57
N MET A 25 -7.68 -0.73 8.67
CA MET A 25 -8.00 -2.12 8.96
C MET A 25 -7.00 -3.06 8.30
N ASN A 26 -6.72 -4.20 8.96
CA ASN A 26 -5.94 -5.26 8.32
C ASN A 26 -6.68 -5.85 7.10
N VAL A 27 -7.99 -6.08 7.25
CA VAL A 27 -8.90 -6.54 6.21
C VAL A 27 -10.27 -5.90 6.43
N LEU A 28 -11.00 -5.63 5.36
CA LEU A 28 -12.39 -5.18 5.48
C LEU A 28 -13.23 -6.31 6.08
N GLU A 29 -13.72 -6.12 7.31
CA GLU A 29 -14.58 -7.09 7.99
C GLU A 29 -16.05 -6.78 7.75
N SER A 30 -16.42 -5.50 7.80
CA SER A 30 -17.72 -5.00 7.39
C SER A 30 -17.64 -3.54 6.95
N ARG A 31 -18.62 -3.11 6.17
CA ARG A 31 -18.79 -1.70 5.78
C ARG A 31 -18.89 -0.78 7.01
N ASP A 32 -19.77 -1.13 7.97
CA ASP A 32 -20.04 -0.28 9.13
C ASP A 32 -18.81 -0.11 10.04
N LEU A 33 -18.03 -1.18 10.22
CA LEU A 33 -16.78 -1.11 10.96
C LEU A 33 -15.75 -0.24 10.22
N ALA A 34 -15.68 -0.34 8.90
CA ALA A 34 -14.78 0.49 8.10
C ALA A 34 -15.13 1.98 8.24
N MET A 35 -16.42 2.33 8.18
CA MET A 35 -16.89 3.70 8.39
C MET A 35 -16.53 4.23 9.79
N GLN A 36 -16.76 3.46 10.84
CA GLN A 36 -16.44 3.84 12.23
C GLN A 36 -14.93 4.05 12.43
N ILE A 37 -14.11 3.14 11.91
CA ILE A 37 -12.66 3.23 12.03
C ILE A 37 -12.13 4.43 11.25
N CYS A 38 -12.60 4.64 10.03
CA CYS A 38 -12.19 5.78 9.20
C CYS A 38 -12.55 7.10 9.89
N GLU A 39 -13.78 7.26 10.37
CA GLU A 39 -14.22 8.45 11.10
C GLU A 39 -13.33 8.74 12.31
N HIS A 40 -12.98 7.70 13.08
CA HIS A 40 -12.11 7.85 14.23
C HIS A 40 -10.72 8.34 13.84
N TYR A 41 -10.10 7.74 12.81
CA TYR A 41 -8.79 8.18 12.33
C TYR A 41 -8.83 9.61 11.80
N VAL A 42 -9.84 9.97 11.01
CA VAL A 42 -10.00 11.34 10.50
C VAL A 42 -10.04 12.35 11.64
N LYS A 43 -10.90 12.14 12.65
CA LYS A 43 -11.00 13.02 13.82
C LYS A 43 -9.67 13.20 14.57
N VAL A 44 -8.92 12.10 14.74
CA VAL A 44 -7.64 12.14 15.45
C VAL A 44 -6.55 12.80 14.63
N THR A 45 -6.43 12.46 13.35
CA THR A 45 -5.38 13.00 12.49
C THR A 45 -5.61 14.46 12.16
N GLU A 46 -6.84 14.90 11.95
CA GLU A 46 -7.18 16.34 11.81
C GLU A 46 -6.77 17.13 13.06
N LYS A 47 -7.12 16.64 14.24
CA LYS A 47 -6.74 17.28 15.51
C LYS A 47 -5.22 17.40 15.67
N LEU A 48 -4.46 16.46 15.16
CA LEU A 48 -3.00 16.41 15.26
C LEU A 48 -2.28 17.06 14.06
N GLY A 49 -3.01 17.46 13.02
CA GLY A 49 -2.44 17.98 11.79
C GLY A 49 -1.61 16.95 11.00
N ILE A 50 -1.97 15.66 11.10
CA ILE A 50 -1.26 14.56 10.44
C ILE A 50 -1.95 14.22 9.12
N PRO A 51 -1.26 14.28 7.96
CA PRO A 51 -1.79 13.77 6.69
C PRO A 51 -2.15 12.29 6.79
N TYR A 52 -3.33 11.90 6.28
CA TYR A 52 -3.87 10.57 6.51
C TYR A 52 -4.34 9.90 5.22
N VAL A 53 -4.03 8.60 5.10
CA VAL A 53 -4.49 7.70 4.05
C VAL A 53 -5.11 6.47 4.71
N PHE A 54 -6.39 6.19 4.42
CA PHE A 54 -7.06 5.00 4.96
C PHE A 54 -6.53 3.74 4.27
N LYS A 55 -6.13 2.76 5.06
CA LYS A 55 -5.62 1.49 4.58
C LYS A 55 -6.52 0.32 4.98
N ALA A 56 -6.93 -0.48 4.01
CA ALA A 56 -7.50 -1.80 4.25
C ALA A 56 -7.25 -2.73 3.05
N SER A 57 -7.30 -4.05 3.28
CA SER A 57 -7.33 -5.03 2.20
C SER A 57 -8.75 -5.52 1.97
N PHE A 58 -9.16 -5.62 0.71
CA PHE A 58 -10.43 -6.26 0.35
C PHE A 58 -10.31 -7.80 0.31
N ASP A 59 -9.09 -8.31 0.21
CA ASP A 59 -8.77 -9.75 0.26
C ASP A 59 -7.41 -9.97 0.94
N LYS A 60 -7.33 -10.92 1.83
CA LYS A 60 -6.10 -11.45 2.43
C LYS A 60 -5.72 -12.76 1.73
N ALA A 61 -5.21 -12.65 0.49
CA ALA A 61 -4.90 -13.80 -0.37
C ALA A 61 -3.81 -14.74 0.20
N ASN A 62 -3.01 -14.28 1.15
CA ASN A 62 -1.87 -15.00 1.73
C ASN A 62 -2.14 -15.60 3.13
N ARG A 63 -3.39 -15.86 3.50
CA ARG A 63 -3.71 -16.52 4.76
C ARG A 63 -3.08 -17.90 4.87
N SER A 64 -2.59 -18.25 6.06
CA SER A 64 -1.98 -19.56 6.33
C SER A 64 -3.01 -20.70 6.28
N SER A 65 -4.27 -20.44 6.66
CA SER A 65 -5.35 -21.43 6.58
C SER A 65 -6.36 -21.05 5.50
N VAL A 66 -6.76 -22.01 4.68
CA VAL A 66 -7.82 -21.85 3.68
C VAL A 66 -9.17 -21.47 4.29
N HIS A 67 -9.39 -21.79 5.58
CA HIS A 67 -10.62 -21.47 6.31
C HIS A 67 -10.63 -20.07 6.94
N SER A 68 -9.49 -19.34 6.91
CA SER A 68 -9.43 -18.00 7.47
C SER A 68 -10.27 -17.01 6.66
N TYR A 69 -10.89 -16.06 7.36
CA TYR A 69 -11.60 -14.98 6.71
C TYR A 69 -10.63 -14.14 5.84
N ARG A 70 -10.98 -13.94 4.59
CA ARG A 70 -10.14 -13.26 3.61
C ARG A 70 -10.57 -11.82 3.31
N GLY A 71 -11.81 -11.48 3.55
CA GLY A 71 -12.40 -10.18 3.19
C GLY A 71 -13.64 -10.33 2.29
N PRO A 72 -14.28 -9.20 1.93
CA PRO A 72 -15.50 -9.20 1.10
C PRO A 72 -15.23 -9.48 -0.39
N GLY A 73 -13.96 -9.47 -0.83
CA GLY A 73 -13.58 -9.51 -2.23
C GLY A 73 -13.52 -8.12 -2.87
N MET A 74 -12.99 -8.08 -4.12
CA MET A 74 -12.68 -6.82 -4.80
C MET A 74 -13.93 -5.97 -5.05
N GLU A 75 -14.97 -6.54 -5.64
CA GLU A 75 -16.16 -5.77 -6.06
C GLU A 75 -16.81 -5.02 -4.87
N GLU A 76 -17.06 -5.73 -3.78
CA GLU A 76 -17.66 -5.13 -2.59
C GLU A 76 -16.67 -4.21 -1.86
N GLY A 77 -15.40 -4.60 -1.82
CA GLY A 77 -14.35 -3.77 -1.23
C GLY A 77 -14.21 -2.41 -1.92
N LEU A 78 -14.26 -2.36 -3.24
CA LEU A 78 -14.19 -1.11 -4.01
C LEU A 78 -15.40 -0.21 -3.75
N LYS A 79 -16.61 -0.76 -3.59
CA LYS A 79 -17.80 0.01 -3.20
C LYS A 79 -17.62 0.67 -1.83
N ILE A 80 -17.10 -0.10 -0.85
CA ILE A 80 -16.81 0.43 0.49
C ILE A 80 -15.75 1.53 0.43
N PHE A 81 -14.68 1.36 -0.34
CA PHE A 81 -13.65 2.37 -0.50
C PHE A 81 -14.18 3.64 -1.15
N GLN A 82 -15.02 3.53 -2.18
CA GLN A 82 -15.63 4.70 -2.79
C GLN A 82 -16.51 5.46 -1.79
N GLU A 83 -17.32 4.75 -1.01
CA GLU A 83 -18.16 5.36 0.03
C GLU A 83 -17.34 6.07 1.12
N LEU A 84 -16.21 5.51 1.54
CA LEU A 84 -15.29 6.15 2.47
C LEU A 84 -14.73 7.45 1.90
N LYS A 85 -14.35 7.46 0.62
CA LYS A 85 -13.88 8.67 -0.08
C LYS A 85 -14.98 9.73 -0.15
N ASP A 86 -16.18 9.34 -0.54
CA ASP A 86 -17.32 10.26 -0.68
C ASP A 86 -17.76 10.87 0.65
N THR A 87 -17.65 10.07 1.73
CA THR A 87 -18.11 10.49 3.07
C THR A 87 -17.07 11.34 3.81
N PHE A 88 -15.79 10.94 3.76
CA PHE A 88 -14.74 11.54 4.60
C PHE A 88 -13.67 12.31 3.81
N GLY A 89 -13.69 12.28 2.48
CA GLY A 89 -12.67 12.91 1.65
C GLY A 89 -11.26 12.29 1.78
N VAL A 90 -11.15 11.09 2.35
CA VAL A 90 -9.86 10.44 2.59
C VAL A 90 -9.27 9.85 1.31
N LYS A 91 -7.94 9.79 1.25
CA LYS A 91 -7.22 8.97 0.28
C LYS A 91 -7.22 7.51 0.73
N ILE A 92 -7.20 6.59 -0.23
CA ILE A 92 -7.29 5.13 0.05
C ILE A 92 -6.06 4.42 -0.47
N ILE A 93 -5.56 3.45 0.31
CA ILE A 93 -4.59 2.46 -0.12
C ILE A 93 -5.13 1.05 0.11
N THR A 94 -5.01 0.19 -0.90
CA THR A 94 -5.27 -1.25 -0.80
C THR A 94 -4.22 -2.06 -1.57
N ASP A 95 -4.12 -3.35 -1.29
CA ASP A 95 -3.25 -4.28 -2.02
C ASP A 95 -4.00 -5.06 -3.08
N ILE A 96 -3.28 -5.46 -4.14
CA ILE A 96 -3.77 -6.34 -5.21
C ILE A 96 -2.90 -7.59 -5.31
N HIS A 97 -3.42 -8.65 -5.95
CA HIS A 97 -2.78 -9.97 -5.97
C HIS A 97 -2.65 -10.56 -7.37
N THR A 98 -3.34 -10.00 -8.36
CA THR A 98 -3.31 -10.41 -9.77
C THR A 98 -3.30 -9.19 -10.69
N GLU A 99 -2.82 -9.37 -11.92
CA GLU A 99 -2.75 -8.32 -12.95
C GLU A 99 -4.14 -7.76 -13.27
N ALA A 100 -5.15 -8.64 -13.33
CA ALA A 100 -6.53 -8.26 -13.64
C ALA A 100 -7.15 -7.28 -12.62
N GLN A 101 -6.62 -7.23 -11.41
CA GLN A 101 -7.09 -6.31 -10.37
C GLN A 101 -6.49 -4.89 -10.50
N ALA A 102 -5.40 -4.71 -11.24
CA ALA A 102 -4.64 -3.47 -11.24
C ALA A 102 -5.50 -2.27 -11.67
N GLN A 103 -6.08 -2.30 -12.87
CA GLN A 103 -6.85 -1.16 -13.38
C GLN A 103 -8.15 -0.93 -12.61
N PRO A 104 -9.01 -1.94 -12.33
CA PRO A 104 -10.23 -1.72 -11.55
C PRO A 104 -9.98 -1.13 -10.17
N VAL A 105 -8.88 -1.51 -9.52
CA VAL A 105 -8.49 -0.96 -8.22
C VAL A 105 -7.97 0.48 -8.36
N ALA A 106 -7.13 0.75 -9.37
CA ALA A 106 -6.61 2.10 -9.64
C ALA A 106 -7.72 3.13 -9.94
N ASP A 107 -8.83 2.69 -10.51
CA ASP A 107 -9.96 3.56 -10.83
C ASP A 107 -10.67 4.10 -9.57
N VAL A 108 -10.47 3.45 -8.41
CA VAL A 108 -11.14 3.82 -7.14
C VAL A 108 -10.16 4.33 -6.10
N VAL A 109 -9.00 3.67 -5.92
CA VAL A 109 -8.05 4.00 -4.84
C VAL A 109 -6.94 4.94 -5.32
N ASP A 110 -6.30 5.59 -4.38
CA ASP A 110 -5.25 6.58 -4.68
C ASP A 110 -3.84 5.95 -4.66
N VAL A 111 -3.68 4.86 -3.92
CA VAL A 111 -2.41 4.13 -3.81
C VAL A 111 -2.66 2.62 -3.92
N ILE A 112 -1.87 1.94 -4.74
CA ILE A 112 -1.90 0.48 -4.82
C ILE A 112 -0.67 -0.11 -4.13
N GLN A 113 -0.88 -1.02 -3.19
CA GLN A 113 0.22 -1.72 -2.55
C GLN A 113 0.60 -2.98 -3.32
N LEU A 114 1.89 -3.10 -3.64
CA LEU A 114 2.51 -4.34 -4.10
C LEU A 114 2.88 -5.21 -2.89
N PRO A 115 2.24 -6.38 -2.68
CA PRO A 115 2.54 -7.26 -1.57
C PRO A 115 3.97 -7.78 -1.61
N ALA A 116 4.58 -7.97 -0.42
CA ALA A 116 5.96 -8.43 -0.30
C ALA A 116 6.22 -9.77 -1.02
N PHE A 117 5.32 -10.74 -0.90
CA PHE A 117 5.50 -12.04 -1.55
C PHE A 117 5.43 -11.99 -3.07
N LEU A 118 4.79 -10.96 -3.63
CA LEU A 118 4.58 -10.78 -5.06
C LEU A 118 5.50 -9.73 -5.69
N ALA A 119 6.36 -9.10 -4.91
CA ALA A 119 7.16 -7.96 -5.35
C ALA A 119 8.16 -8.27 -6.49
N ARG A 120 8.46 -9.54 -6.75
CA ARG A 120 9.30 -9.96 -7.88
C ARG A 120 8.54 -10.39 -9.12
N GLN A 121 7.22 -10.48 -9.09
CA GLN A 121 6.38 -10.90 -10.22
C GLN A 121 6.32 -9.78 -11.27
N THR A 122 7.05 -9.97 -12.37
CA THR A 122 7.22 -8.93 -13.40
C THR A 122 5.91 -8.52 -14.04
N ASP A 123 5.04 -9.49 -14.38
CA ASP A 123 3.74 -9.21 -15.02
C ASP A 123 2.83 -8.36 -14.12
N LEU A 124 2.82 -8.65 -12.81
CA LEU A 124 2.07 -7.85 -11.83
C LEU A 124 2.64 -6.43 -11.71
N VAL A 125 3.98 -6.29 -11.65
CA VAL A 125 4.65 -4.98 -11.61
C VAL A 125 4.30 -4.16 -12.86
N GLU A 126 4.36 -4.76 -14.05
CA GLU A 126 4.01 -4.11 -15.31
C GLU A 126 2.54 -3.68 -15.34
N ALA A 127 1.62 -4.56 -14.91
CA ALA A 127 0.19 -4.23 -14.84
C ALA A 127 -0.08 -3.06 -13.87
N MET A 128 0.57 -3.05 -12.71
CA MET A 128 0.48 -1.94 -11.74
C MET A 128 1.06 -0.64 -12.30
N ALA A 129 2.23 -0.70 -12.94
CA ALA A 129 2.88 0.48 -13.52
C ALA A 129 1.99 1.17 -14.56
N LYS A 130 1.35 0.38 -15.43
CA LYS A 130 0.46 0.88 -16.50
C LYS A 130 -0.75 1.65 -15.99
N THR A 131 -1.15 1.48 -14.73
CA THR A 131 -2.25 2.25 -14.14
C THR A 131 -1.90 3.72 -13.90
N GLY A 132 -0.62 4.06 -13.80
CA GLY A 132 -0.16 5.40 -13.41
C GLY A 132 -0.43 5.79 -11.95
N ALA A 133 -1.04 4.90 -11.16
CA ALA A 133 -1.30 5.15 -9.73
C ALA A 133 0.00 5.24 -8.93
N VAL A 134 -0.06 5.82 -7.73
CA VAL A 134 1.03 5.74 -6.76
C VAL A 134 1.14 4.30 -6.24
N ILE A 135 2.37 3.76 -6.25
CA ILE A 135 2.62 2.38 -5.83
C ILE A 135 3.39 2.35 -4.51
N ASN A 136 2.83 1.67 -3.52
CA ASN A 136 3.54 1.35 -2.29
C ASN A 136 4.17 -0.04 -2.39
N VAL A 137 5.47 -0.10 -2.62
CA VAL A 137 6.24 -1.35 -2.74
C VAL A 137 6.61 -1.85 -1.36
N LYS A 138 6.05 -2.97 -0.95
CA LYS A 138 6.40 -3.62 0.32
C LYS A 138 7.62 -4.51 0.11
N LYS A 139 8.76 -4.14 0.72
CA LYS A 139 10.01 -4.90 0.60
C LYS A 139 9.80 -6.36 1.04
N PRO A 140 10.13 -7.35 0.20
CA PRO A 140 10.13 -8.75 0.63
C PRO A 140 11.10 -8.99 1.79
N GLN A 141 10.71 -9.81 2.76
CA GLN A 141 11.56 -10.14 3.89
C GLN A 141 12.80 -10.98 3.53
N PHE A 142 12.80 -11.59 2.37
CA PHE A 142 13.94 -12.34 1.81
C PHE A 142 14.87 -11.49 0.94
N MET A 143 14.55 -10.21 0.75
CA MET A 143 15.29 -9.29 -0.12
C MET A 143 16.10 -8.30 0.72
N SER A 144 17.36 -8.06 0.34
CA SER A 144 18.16 -6.99 0.95
C SER A 144 17.64 -5.61 0.53
N PRO A 145 17.92 -4.56 1.31
CA PRO A 145 17.57 -3.18 0.95
C PRO A 145 18.06 -2.77 -0.44
N ASP A 146 19.31 -3.08 -0.81
CA ASP A 146 19.88 -2.77 -2.13
C ASP A 146 19.09 -3.38 -3.29
N GLN A 147 18.59 -4.61 -3.10
CA GLN A 147 17.85 -5.32 -4.16
C GLN A 147 16.47 -4.72 -4.45
N VAL A 148 15.93 -3.88 -3.55
CA VAL A 148 14.67 -3.19 -3.78
C VAL A 148 14.77 -2.24 -4.97
N GLY A 149 15.94 -1.69 -5.25
CA GLY A 149 16.22 -0.89 -6.43
C GLY A 149 15.79 -1.56 -7.74
N ASN A 150 16.00 -2.88 -7.87
CA ASN A 150 15.59 -3.62 -9.06
C ASN A 150 14.06 -3.61 -9.29
N ILE A 151 13.27 -3.47 -8.23
CA ILE A 151 11.80 -3.35 -8.35
C ILE A 151 11.45 -1.94 -8.80
N VAL A 152 12.10 -0.93 -8.23
CA VAL A 152 11.92 0.48 -8.61
C VAL A 152 12.28 0.67 -10.09
N ASP A 153 13.41 0.10 -10.54
CA ASP A 153 13.84 0.16 -11.94
C ASP A 153 12.79 -0.47 -12.88
N LYS A 154 12.20 -1.62 -12.52
CA LYS A 154 11.12 -2.23 -13.31
C LYS A 154 9.92 -1.30 -13.45
N PHE A 155 9.49 -0.64 -12.38
CA PHE A 155 8.40 0.34 -12.45
C PHE A 155 8.76 1.52 -13.34
N ALA A 156 9.97 2.06 -13.21
CA ALA A 156 10.46 3.17 -14.01
C ALA A 156 10.54 2.81 -15.50
N GLU A 157 11.07 1.63 -15.84
CA GLU A 157 11.12 1.10 -17.22
C GLU A 157 9.72 0.91 -17.82
N CYS A 158 8.71 0.62 -16.99
CA CYS A 158 7.30 0.55 -17.39
C CYS A 158 6.58 1.91 -17.37
N GLY A 159 7.31 3.02 -17.12
CA GLY A 159 6.79 4.39 -17.20
C GLY A 159 6.12 4.92 -15.95
N ASN A 160 6.28 4.26 -14.79
CA ASN A 160 5.76 4.74 -13.51
C ASN A 160 6.87 4.82 -12.46
N ASP A 161 7.20 6.03 -12.05
CA ASP A 161 8.19 6.32 -11.03
C ASP A 161 7.59 6.94 -9.74
N ASN A 162 6.26 6.87 -9.56
CA ASN A 162 5.55 7.30 -8.37
C ASN A 162 5.55 6.18 -7.30
N ILE A 163 6.72 5.95 -6.71
CA ILE A 163 6.96 4.79 -5.84
C ILE A 163 7.22 5.24 -4.40
N ILE A 164 6.57 4.58 -3.46
CA ILE A 164 6.82 4.65 -2.02
C ILE A 164 7.37 3.30 -1.59
N LEU A 165 8.52 3.27 -0.93
CA LEU A 165 9.10 2.03 -0.40
C LEU A 165 8.65 1.81 1.04
N CYS A 166 8.29 0.56 1.35
CA CYS A 166 7.82 0.16 2.68
C CYS A 166 8.72 -0.95 3.24
N GLU A 167 9.51 -0.62 4.27
CA GLU A 167 10.25 -1.61 5.06
C GLU A 167 9.25 -2.46 5.88
N ARG A 168 9.47 -3.78 5.93
CA ARG A 168 8.63 -4.72 6.71
C ARG A 168 9.44 -5.86 7.35
N GLY A 169 10.72 -5.65 7.47
CA GLY A 169 11.64 -6.60 8.08
C GLY A 169 12.27 -7.57 7.10
N SER A 170 13.31 -8.23 7.58
CA SER A 170 14.06 -9.27 6.89
C SER A 170 14.07 -10.55 7.73
N CYS A 171 13.95 -11.71 7.08
CA CYS A 171 14.12 -13.01 7.72
C CYS A 171 15.61 -13.30 7.89
N MET A 172 16.03 -13.55 9.15
CA MET A 172 17.40 -13.86 9.53
C MET A 172 17.57 -15.33 9.93
N GLY A 173 16.70 -16.20 9.42
CA GLY A 173 16.58 -17.61 9.74
C GLY A 173 15.13 -18.04 9.90
N TYR A 174 14.89 -19.19 10.54
CA TYR A 174 13.52 -19.68 10.80
C TYR A 174 12.85 -18.83 11.87
N ASP A 175 11.57 -18.47 11.62
CA ASP A 175 10.69 -17.74 12.55
C ASP A 175 11.28 -16.45 13.15
N ASN A 176 12.26 -15.87 12.48
CA ASN A 176 12.91 -14.63 12.90
C ASN A 176 12.68 -13.53 11.87
N LEU A 177 12.12 -12.42 12.32
CA LEU A 177 11.84 -11.24 11.50
C LEU A 177 12.40 -9.99 12.20
N VAL A 178 13.37 -9.34 11.56
CA VAL A 178 14.07 -8.18 12.12
C VAL A 178 13.93 -6.99 11.17
N VAL A 179 13.61 -5.83 11.70
CA VAL A 179 13.72 -4.56 10.97
C VAL A 179 15.12 -4.01 11.17
N ASP A 180 15.90 -3.99 10.11
CA ASP A 180 17.19 -3.29 10.10
C ASP A 180 16.95 -1.81 9.79
N MET A 181 17.05 -0.97 10.82
CA MET A 181 16.82 0.48 10.68
C MET A 181 17.86 1.15 9.76
N LEU A 182 19.06 0.58 9.59
CA LEU A 182 20.07 1.08 8.64
C LEU A 182 19.62 0.88 7.19
N GLY A 183 18.76 -0.09 6.94
CA GLY A 183 18.20 -0.37 5.62
C GLY A 183 17.40 0.82 5.02
N PHE A 184 16.85 1.70 5.86
CA PHE A 184 16.16 2.90 5.38
C PHE A 184 17.11 3.87 4.63
N GLY A 185 18.36 3.95 5.06
CA GLY A 185 19.35 4.79 4.40
C GLY A 185 19.85 4.22 3.06
N VAL A 186 19.63 2.91 2.83
CA VAL A 186 19.98 2.22 1.58
C VAL A 186 18.84 2.32 0.57
N MET A 187 17.60 2.11 0.99
CA MET A 187 16.40 2.22 0.17
C MET A 187 16.08 3.67 -0.21
#